data_ce72b87f994457b78a15d1f1d1d33cdb
#
_entry.id   ce72b87f994457b78a15d1f1d1d33cdb
#
_cell.length_a   1.000
_cell.length_b   1.000
_cell.length_c   1.000
_cell.angle_alpha   90.00
_cell.angle_beta   90.00
_cell.angle_gamma   90.00
#
_symmetry.space_group_name_H-M   'P 1'
#
loop_
_entity.id
_entity.type
_entity.pdbx_description
1 polymer ?
#
loop_
_entity_poly.entity_id
_entity_poly.type
_entity_poly.pdbx_seq_one_letter_code
_entity_poly.pdbx_strand_id
1 'polypeptide(L)'
;MASTEMSEGGNSQSELQRRVHEVIFEADTPAGKTFDVFLIVCILLSVLAVVVDTVPSITHTQSNLLHKAEWGFTIFFTIEYLLRLWCVKSPKMYATSFFGVIDVVAILPTYLALLFPGAEYMLMIRFLRVLRVFRVLGMNSYVQGSTMIWRSLVRTRAKIVVFLTAILILVTIFGAAMYTIEGRQVKINDPSAPALIVGQRVDLEQEKGTPVKARVTTIESDSITLSLPDGNSKTVSTDDPTITRPFNYKFESIPKSIYWAIVTLTTVGYGDISPITSIGQGLAAMVMIMGYSILGLCIGVIVATEIAGSSKPGNPDERECEDCGASGHKFDARRCYVCGHTLMSVQDSTPHTLNTTRSCINCGA
;
A
#
# COMPACT_ATOMS: atom_id res chain seq x y z
N MET A 1 -52.60 26.18 35.07
CA MET A 1 -52.78 24.72 35.21
C MET A 1 -52.87 24.12 33.81
N ALA A 2 -51.83 23.46 33.40
CA ALA A 2 -51.76 22.34 32.48
C ALA A 2 -50.27 22.15 32.12
N SER A 3 -49.60 21.37 32.95
CA SER A 3 -48.25 20.85 32.72
C SER A 3 -48.34 19.77 31.66
N THR A 4 -47.78 20.07 30.48
CA THR A 4 -47.62 19.09 29.42
C THR A 4 -46.36 18.30 29.71
N GLU A 5 -46.52 17.08 30.21
CA GLU A 5 -45.47 16.06 30.27
C GLU A 5 -45.04 15.71 28.85
N MET A 6 -43.87 16.18 28.45
CA MET A 6 -43.19 15.68 27.27
C MET A 6 -42.58 14.32 27.60
N SER A 7 -43.23 13.29 27.08
CA SER A 7 -42.82 11.89 27.04
C SER A 7 -41.37 11.78 26.51
N GLU A 8 -40.42 11.50 27.40
CA GLU A 8 -39.07 11.04 27.05
C GLU A 8 -39.13 9.58 26.56
N GLY A 9 -39.35 9.41 25.27
CA GLY A 9 -39.16 8.16 24.55
C GLY A 9 -37.68 7.96 24.20
N GLY A 10 -36.74 8.15 25.12
CA GLY A 10 -35.32 7.87 24.96
C GLY A 10 -35.02 6.44 25.42
N ASN A 11 -34.61 5.58 24.46
CA ASN A 11 -34.09 4.25 24.71
C ASN A 11 -32.89 4.34 25.67
N SER A 12 -33.14 4.14 26.98
CA SER A 12 -32.14 4.21 28.05
C SER A 12 -31.19 3.03 27.88
N GLN A 13 -30.02 3.27 27.33
CA GLN A 13 -28.92 2.28 27.37
C GLN A 13 -28.69 1.88 28.82
N SER A 14 -28.63 0.58 29.10
CA SER A 14 -28.33 0.08 30.42
C SER A 14 -26.96 0.62 30.88
N GLU A 15 -26.78 0.91 32.16
CA GLU A 15 -25.51 1.43 32.70
C GLU A 15 -24.33 0.52 32.34
N LEU A 16 -24.57 -0.79 32.26
CA LEU A 16 -23.60 -1.78 31.78
C LEU A 16 -23.21 -1.55 30.33
N GLN A 17 -24.20 -1.29 29.46
CA GLN A 17 -23.96 -1.04 28.05
C GLN A 17 -23.13 0.23 27.84
N ARG A 18 -23.34 1.25 28.63
CA ARG A 18 -22.56 2.49 28.61
C ARG A 18 -21.13 2.27 29.07
N ARG A 19 -20.90 1.52 30.16
CA ARG A 19 -19.54 1.19 30.62
C ARG A 19 -18.76 0.34 29.62
N VAL A 20 -19.42 -0.64 29.02
CA VAL A 20 -18.77 -1.47 27.96
C VAL A 20 -18.47 -0.65 26.72
N HIS A 21 -19.37 0.27 26.34
CA HIS A 21 -19.12 1.22 25.24
C HIS A 21 -17.90 2.11 25.51
N GLU A 22 -17.77 2.65 26.73
CA GLU A 22 -16.64 3.47 27.14
C GLU A 22 -15.30 2.71 27.02
N VAL A 23 -15.23 1.45 27.46
CA VAL A 23 -14.01 0.63 27.37
C VAL A 23 -13.66 0.27 25.92
N ILE A 24 -14.67 0.00 25.08
CA ILE A 24 -14.43 -0.50 23.71
C ILE A 24 -14.23 0.65 22.70
N PHE A 25 -14.89 1.81 22.89
CA PHE A 25 -14.89 2.89 21.92
C PHE A 25 -14.16 4.16 22.39
N GLU A 26 -13.90 4.33 23.70
CA GLU A 26 -13.21 5.51 24.22
C GLU A 26 -11.76 5.16 24.58
N ALA A 27 -10.84 5.52 23.71
CA ALA A 27 -9.39 5.27 23.88
C ALA A 27 -8.74 6.21 24.92
N ASP A 28 -9.45 7.19 25.46
CA ASP A 28 -8.89 8.19 26.38
C ASP A 28 -8.82 7.69 27.84
N THR A 29 -9.61 6.66 28.17
CA THR A 29 -9.60 6.06 29.50
C THR A 29 -8.44 5.06 29.67
N PRO A 30 -7.88 4.90 30.91
CA PRO A 30 -6.85 3.88 31.16
C PRO A 30 -7.33 2.45 30.82
N ALA A 31 -8.61 2.16 31.04
CA ALA A 31 -9.21 0.86 30.73
C ALA A 31 -9.31 0.64 29.20
N GLY A 32 -9.72 1.65 28.43
CA GLY A 32 -9.77 1.60 26.98
C GLY A 32 -8.38 1.39 26.37
N LYS A 33 -7.36 2.13 26.84
CA LYS A 33 -5.97 1.95 26.39
C LYS A 33 -5.46 0.53 26.63
N THR A 34 -5.73 -0.01 27.83
CA THR A 34 -5.32 -1.38 28.17
C THR A 34 -6.03 -2.41 27.30
N PHE A 35 -7.32 -2.21 27.05
CA PHE A 35 -8.09 -3.07 26.15
C PHE A 35 -7.57 -3.03 24.72
N ASP A 36 -7.26 -1.85 24.18
CA ASP A 36 -6.69 -1.67 22.85
C ASP A 36 -5.34 -2.37 22.73
N VAL A 37 -4.42 -2.18 23.70
CA VAL A 37 -3.12 -2.87 23.72
C VAL A 37 -3.29 -4.38 23.77
N PHE A 38 -4.19 -4.88 24.61
CA PHE A 38 -4.49 -6.31 24.72
C PHE A 38 -5.03 -6.86 23.39
N LEU A 39 -5.92 -6.12 22.74
CA LEU A 39 -6.49 -6.50 21.45
C LEU A 39 -5.41 -6.56 20.35
N ILE A 40 -4.50 -5.57 20.31
CA ILE A 40 -3.34 -5.58 19.38
C ILE A 40 -2.49 -6.83 19.59
N VAL A 41 -2.15 -7.14 20.84
CA VAL A 41 -1.34 -8.31 21.17
C VAL A 41 -2.04 -9.60 20.70
N CYS A 42 -3.35 -9.73 20.94
CA CYS A 42 -4.13 -10.87 20.45
C CYS A 42 -4.16 -10.96 18.93
N ILE A 43 -4.29 -9.82 18.20
CA ILE A 43 -4.24 -9.77 16.75
C ILE A 43 -2.87 -10.24 16.26
N LEU A 44 -1.79 -9.68 16.80
CA LEU A 44 -0.41 -10.04 16.40
C LEU A 44 -0.12 -11.51 16.67
N LEU A 45 -0.50 -12.03 17.83
CA LEU A 45 -0.33 -13.45 18.16
C LEU A 45 -1.15 -14.36 17.24
N SER A 46 -2.37 -13.96 16.87
CA SER A 46 -3.20 -14.73 15.95
C SER A 46 -2.62 -14.76 14.53
N VAL A 47 -2.05 -13.64 14.06
CA VAL A 47 -1.34 -13.58 12.76
C VAL A 47 -0.06 -14.40 12.83
N LEU A 48 0.71 -14.29 13.90
CA LEU A 48 1.94 -15.09 14.11
C LEU A 48 1.63 -16.58 14.08
N ALA A 49 0.54 -17.03 14.73
CA ALA A 49 0.13 -18.43 14.70
C ALA A 49 -0.12 -18.94 13.28
N VAL A 50 -0.81 -18.12 12.43
CA VAL A 50 -1.04 -18.44 11.02
C VAL A 50 0.28 -18.50 10.23
N VAL A 51 1.19 -17.53 10.45
CA VAL A 51 2.49 -17.50 9.77
C VAL A 51 3.34 -18.72 10.16
N VAL A 52 3.38 -19.04 11.44
CA VAL A 52 4.12 -20.22 11.95
C VAL A 52 3.55 -21.52 11.38
N ASP A 53 2.21 -21.65 11.24
CA ASP A 53 1.58 -22.85 10.65
C ASP A 53 1.97 -23.08 9.17
N THR A 54 2.51 -22.07 8.48
CA THR A 54 3.00 -22.21 7.08
C THR A 54 4.41 -22.83 6.99
N VAL A 55 5.14 -22.96 8.09
CA VAL A 55 6.53 -23.45 8.09
C VAL A 55 6.56 -24.97 7.92
N PRO A 56 7.23 -25.52 6.88
CA PRO A 56 7.20 -26.97 6.58
C PRO A 56 7.76 -27.87 7.67
N SER A 57 8.60 -27.34 8.58
CA SER A 57 9.26 -28.12 9.65
C SER A 57 8.39 -28.34 10.88
N ILE A 58 7.14 -27.89 10.89
CA ILE A 58 6.25 -28.02 12.04
C ILE A 58 5.70 -29.43 12.16
N THR A 59 5.82 -30.00 13.36
CA THR A 59 5.30 -31.31 13.70
C THR A 59 3.77 -31.33 13.77
N HIS A 60 3.13 -32.44 13.44
CA HIS A 60 1.66 -32.58 13.50
C HIS A 60 1.06 -32.17 14.86
N THR A 61 1.76 -32.42 15.97
CA THR A 61 1.32 -32.02 17.31
C THR A 61 1.29 -30.48 17.46
N GLN A 62 2.28 -29.78 16.92
CA GLN A 62 2.38 -28.34 16.97
C GLN A 62 1.32 -27.69 16.07
N SER A 63 1.10 -28.23 14.88
CA SER A 63 0.03 -27.77 13.97
C SER A 63 -1.35 -27.90 14.62
N ASN A 64 -1.64 -29.00 15.32
CA ASN A 64 -2.88 -29.19 16.07
C ASN A 64 -3.06 -28.17 17.20
N LEU A 65 -1.95 -27.81 17.89
CA LEU A 65 -1.98 -26.76 18.93
C LEU A 65 -2.25 -25.39 18.33
N LEU A 66 -1.58 -25.04 17.22
CA LEU A 66 -1.81 -23.79 16.50
C LEU A 66 -3.24 -23.68 16.01
N HIS A 67 -3.80 -24.77 15.49
CA HIS A 67 -5.20 -24.79 15.04
C HIS A 67 -6.20 -24.57 16.19
N LYS A 68 -5.95 -25.16 17.37
CA LYS A 68 -6.75 -24.89 18.58
C LYS A 68 -6.61 -23.44 19.05
N ALA A 69 -5.41 -22.90 19.03
CA ALA A 69 -5.17 -21.49 19.36
C ALA A 69 -5.90 -20.55 18.38
N GLU A 70 -5.89 -20.87 17.11
CA GLU A 70 -6.62 -20.12 16.08
C GLU A 70 -8.13 -20.10 16.34
N TRP A 71 -8.72 -21.22 16.71
CA TRP A 71 -10.12 -21.28 17.12
C TRP A 71 -10.38 -20.41 18.37
N GLY A 72 -9.48 -20.45 19.33
CA GLY A 72 -9.56 -19.59 20.52
C GLY A 72 -9.59 -18.10 20.16
N PHE A 73 -8.67 -17.66 19.29
CA PHE A 73 -8.66 -16.28 18.81
C PHE A 73 -9.92 -15.93 18.00
N THR A 74 -10.41 -16.83 17.15
CA THR A 74 -11.62 -16.58 16.36
C THR A 74 -12.85 -16.42 17.24
N ILE A 75 -13.01 -17.26 18.25
CA ILE A 75 -14.12 -17.15 19.23
C ILE A 75 -13.99 -15.84 20.02
N PHE A 76 -12.79 -15.51 20.49
CA PHE A 76 -12.54 -14.24 21.20
C PHE A 76 -12.95 -13.04 20.34
N PHE A 77 -12.49 -12.99 19.08
CA PHE A 77 -12.82 -11.91 18.16
C PHE A 77 -14.31 -11.87 17.77
N THR A 78 -14.96 -13.02 17.73
CA THR A 78 -16.42 -13.09 17.50
C THR A 78 -17.19 -12.49 18.68
N ILE A 79 -16.80 -12.82 19.90
CA ILE A 79 -17.41 -12.25 21.11
C ILE A 79 -17.19 -10.73 21.14
N GLU A 80 -15.99 -10.26 20.84
CA GLU A 80 -15.65 -8.84 20.79
C GLU A 80 -16.49 -8.09 19.75
N TYR A 81 -16.65 -8.65 18.54
CA TYR A 81 -17.52 -8.08 17.50
C TYR A 81 -18.98 -8.02 17.93
N LEU A 82 -19.50 -9.06 18.55
CA LEU A 82 -20.86 -9.08 19.08
C LEU A 82 -21.07 -8.04 20.20
N LEU A 83 -20.08 -7.85 21.07
CA LEU A 83 -20.10 -6.79 22.09
C LEU A 83 -20.12 -5.40 21.45
N ARG A 84 -19.34 -5.15 20.40
CA ARG A 84 -19.40 -3.91 19.63
C ARG A 84 -20.80 -3.65 19.05
N LEU A 85 -21.40 -4.67 18.41
CA LEU A 85 -22.76 -4.57 17.87
C LEU A 85 -23.80 -4.29 18.95
N TRP A 86 -23.63 -4.87 20.13
CA TRP A 86 -24.56 -4.69 21.25
C TRP A 86 -24.46 -3.28 21.85
N CYS A 87 -23.26 -2.68 21.89
CA CYS A 87 -23.04 -1.37 22.48
C CYS A 87 -23.45 -0.20 21.59
N VAL A 88 -23.53 -0.39 20.26
CA VAL A 88 -23.83 0.67 19.30
C VAL A 88 -25.34 0.91 19.21
N LYS A 89 -25.78 2.18 19.14
CA LYS A 89 -27.19 2.57 18.98
C LYS A 89 -27.86 2.01 17.71
N SER A 90 -27.07 1.85 16.63
CA SER A 90 -27.57 1.34 15.33
C SER A 90 -26.65 0.20 14.82
N PRO A 91 -26.92 -1.07 15.23
CA PRO A 91 -26.08 -2.22 14.88
C PRO A 91 -25.94 -2.42 13.35
N LYS A 92 -27.00 -2.18 12.58
CA LYS A 92 -26.98 -2.32 11.12
C LYS A 92 -26.01 -1.32 10.47
N MET A 93 -25.99 -0.07 10.93
CA MET A 93 -25.12 0.96 10.42
C MET A 93 -23.65 0.67 10.75
N TYR A 94 -23.36 0.12 11.93
CA TYR A 94 -22.01 -0.31 12.29
C TYR A 94 -21.57 -1.52 11.46
N ALA A 95 -22.40 -2.55 11.31
CA ALA A 95 -22.07 -3.75 10.55
C ALA A 95 -21.78 -3.46 9.07
N THR A 96 -22.43 -2.45 8.48
CA THR A 96 -22.17 -2.00 7.11
C THR A 96 -21.09 -0.91 7.00
N SER A 97 -20.56 -0.40 8.12
CA SER A 97 -19.46 0.55 8.14
C SER A 97 -18.15 -0.14 7.71
N PHE A 98 -17.19 0.66 7.25
CA PHE A 98 -15.87 0.16 6.86
C PHE A 98 -15.21 -0.70 7.95
N PHE A 99 -15.27 -0.27 9.21
CA PHE A 99 -14.69 -1.00 10.34
C PHE A 99 -15.47 -2.27 10.71
N GLY A 100 -16.80 -2.20 10.70
CA GLY A 100 -17.65 -3.38 10.94
C GLY A 100 -17.46 -4.47 9.89
N VAL A 101 -17.27 -4.08 8.62
CA VAL A 101 -16.97 -5.03 7.54
C VAL A 101 -15.59 -5.67 7.73
N ILE A 102 -14.56 -4.90 8.13
CA ILE A 102 -13.23 -5.43 8.44
C ILE A 102 -13.30 -6.48 9.55
N ASP A 103 -14.06 -6.20 10.62
CA ASP A 103 -14.22 -7.13 11.73
C ASP A 103 -14.86 -8.46 11.28
N VAL A 104 -15.89 -8.38 10.43
CA VAL A 104 -16.53 -9.58 9.86
C VAL A 104 -15.55 -10.33 8.95
N VAL A 105 -14.86 -9.63 8.03
CA VAL A 105 -13.89 -10.25 7.11
C VAL A 105 -12.77 -10.94 7.87
N ALA A 106 -12.38 -10.44 9.04
CA ALA A 106 -11.32 -11.03 9.85
C ALA A 106 -11.70 -12.37 10.51
N ILE A 107 -12.98 -12.58 10.83
CA ILE A 107 -13.48 -13.83 11.46
C ILE A 107 -14.02 -14.82 10.42
N LEU A 108 -14.51 -14.31 9.30
CA LEU A 108 -15.20 -15.08 8.25
C LEU A 108 -14.40 -16.30 7.73
N PRO A 109 -13.07 -16.20 7.45
CA PRO A 109 -12.30 -17.30 6.86
C PRO A 109 -12.33 -18.58 7.68
N THR A 110 -12.30 -18.49 9.01
CA THR A 110 -12.33 -19.67 9.88
C THR A 110 -13.68 -20.38 9.81
N TYR A 111 -14.78 -19.64 9.71
CA TYR A 111 -16.11 -20.21 9.53
C TYR A 111 -16.32 -20.75 8.11
N LEU A 112 -15.77 -20.11 7.07
CA LEU A 112 -15.80 -20.61 5.70
C LEU A 112 -15.07 -21.95 5.57
N ALA A 113 -13.99 -22.17 6.33
CA ALA A 113 -13.27 -23.42 6.35
C ALA A 113 -14.14 -24.62 6.81
N LEU A 114 -15.16 -24.37 7.62
CA LEU A 114 -16.12 -25.41 8.02
C LEU A 114 -17.11 -25.75 6.90
N LEU A 115 -17.46 -24.76 6.07
CA LEU A 115 -18.45 -24.93 5.00
C LEU A 115 -17.82 -25.52 3.73
N PHE A 116 -16.54 -25.30 3.50
CA PHE A 116 -15.80 -25.72 2.31
C PHE A 116 -14.57 -26.57 2.67
N PRO A 117 -14.73 -27.84 3.05
CA PRO A 117 -13.63 -28.70 3.52
C PRO A 117 -12.68 -29.22 2.42
N GLY A 118 -12.75 -28.69 1.19
CA GLY A 118 -11.91 -29.11 0.06
C GLY A 118 -10.48 -28.58 0.15
N ALA A 119 -9.49 -29.43 -0.22
CA ALA A 119 -8.07 -29.08 -0.18
C ALA A 119 -7.71 -27.87 -1.04
N GLU A 120 -8.41 -27.67 -2.16
CA GLU A 120 -8.21 -26.54 -3.07
C GLU A 120 -8.53 -25.19 -2.44
N TYR A 121 -9.52 -25.13 -1.54
CA TYR A 121 -9.94 -23.92 -0.85
C TYR A 121 -9.08 -23.63 0.40
N MET A 122 -8.41 -24.64 0.94
CA MET A 122 -7.60 -24.50 2.18
C MET A 122 -6.50 -23.44 2.06
N LEU A 123 -5.81 -23.35 0.91
CA LEU A 123 -4.78 -22.33 0.68
C LEU A 123 -5.37 -20.92 0.64
N MET A 124 -6.50 -20.75 -0.07
CA MET A 124 -7.20 -19.46 -0.13
C MET A 124 -7.71 -19.01 1.24
N ILE A 125 -8.33 -19.91 1.99
CA ILE A 125 -8.84 -19.66 3.33
C ILE A 125 -7.69 -19.29 4.28
N ARG A 126 -6.55 -19.98 4.19
CA ARG A 126 -5.34 -19.66 4.97
C ARG A 126 -4.83 -18.27 4.67
N PHE A 127 -4.77 -17.87 3.40
CA PHE A 127 -4.41 -16.51 3.02
C PHE A 127 -5.39 -15.47 3.59
N LEU A 128 -6.70 -15.71 3.48
CA LEU A 128 -7.73 -14.81 4.01
C LEU A 128 -7.63 -14.61 5.53
N ARG A 129 -7.10 -15.59 6.28
CA ARG A 129 -6.89 -15.46 7.73
C ARG A 129 -5.89 -14.37 8.10
N VAL A 130 -4.92 -14.06 7.21
CA VAL A 130 -3.96 -12.96 7.42
C VAL A 130 -4.67 -11.61 7.41
N LEU A 131 -5.82 -11.49 6.71
CA LEU A 131 -6.60 -10.23 6.65
C LEU A 131 -7.10 -9.76 8.02
N ARG A 132 -7.08 -10.64 9.05
CA ARG A 132 -7.43 -10.22 10.43
C ARG A 132 -6.50 -9.13 10.99
N VAL A 133 -5.29 -8.93 10.40
CA VAL A 133 -4.41 -7.82 10.77
C VAL A 133 -5.07 -6.45 10.55
N PHE A 134 -5.96 -6.33 9.57
CA PHE A 134 -6.67 -5.07 9.30
C PHE A 134 -7.58 -4.61 10.44
N ARG A 135 -7.91 -5.48 11.41
CA ARG A 135 -8.66 -5.08 12.62
C ARG A 135 -7.95 -3.99 13.43
N VAL A 136 -6.61 -3.91 13.35
CA VAL A 136 -5.84 -2.83 13.97
C VAL A 136 -6.31 -1.46 13.46
N LEU A 137 -6.72 -1.36 12.19
CA LEU A 137 -7.22 -0.11 11.61
C LEU A 137 -8.59 0.31 12.17
N GLY A 138 -9.36 -0.62 12.75
CA GLY A 138 -10.66 -0.34 13.37
C GLY A 138 -10.58 0.28 14.77
N MET A 139 -9.38 0.39 15.34
CA MET A 139 -9.20 0.95 16.68
C MET A 139 -9.14 2.49 16.63
N ASN A 140 -9.81 3.16 17.55
CA ASN A 140 -9.95 4.62 17.56
C ASN A 140 -8.61 5.37 17.59
N SER A 141 -7.62 4.85 18.28
CA SER A 141 -6.26 5.44 18.33
C SER A 141 -5.60 5.50 16.94
N TYR A 142 -5.87 4.51 16.08
CA TYR A 142 -5.35 4.48 14.69
C TYR A 142 -6.22 5.27 13.72
N VAL A 143 -7.54 5.37 13.98
CA VAL A 143 -8.46 6.10 13.10
C VAL A 143 -8.10 7.58 13.04
N GLN A 144 -7.77 8.20 14.17
CA GLN A 144 -7.36 9.61 14.19
C GLN A 144 -6.08 9.84 13.41
N GLY A 145 -5.05 9.00 13.61
CA GLY A 145 -3.80 9.06 12.83
C GLY A 145 -4.02 8.78 11.34
N SER A 146 -4.82 7.78 11.00
CA SER A 146 -5.08 7.40 9.62
C SER A 146 -5.85 8.46 8.85
N THR A 147 -6.80 9.16 9.48
CA THR A 147 -7.54 10.26 8.83
C THR A 147 -6.63 11.44 8.47
N MET A 148 -5.64 11.73 9.30
CA MET A 148 -4.64 12.77 9.02
C MET A 148 -3.78 12.38 7.81
N ILE A 149 -3.26 11.14 7.80
CA ILE A 149 -2.48 10.62 6.67
C ILE A 149 -3.34 10.60 5.39
N TRP A 150 -4.58 10.11 5.48
CA TRP A 150 -5.50 10.06 4.34
C TRP A 150 -5.80 11.43 3.75
N ARG A 151 -6.07 12.43 4.59
CA ARG A 151 -6.30 13.82 4.15
C ARG A 151 -5.06 14.38 3.44
N SER A 152 -3.87 14.16 4.00
CA SER A 152 -2.61 14.60 3.38
C SER A 152 -2.38 13.89 2.03
N LEU A 153 -2.67 12.59 1.92
CA LEU A 153 -2.54 11.81 0.69
C LEU A 153 -3.51 12.31 -0.39
N VAL A 154 -4.77 12.52 -0.03
CA VAL A 154 -5.80 13.05 -0.96
C VAL A 154 -5.44 14.47 -1.42
N ARG A 155 -4.92 15.31 -0.53
CA ARG A 155 -4.47 16.67 -0.87
C ARG A 155 -3.29 16.66 -1.85
N THR A 156 -2.40 15.68 -1.73
CA THR A 156 -1.18 15.56 -2.54
C THR A 156 -1.36 14.63 -3.75
N ARG A 157 -2.53 14.02 -3.94
CA ARG A 157 -2.79 13.00 -4.97
C ARG A 157 -2.33 13.38 -6.38
N ALA A 158 -2.55 14.63 -6.79
CA ALA A 158 -2.15 15.10 -8.12
C ALA A 158 -0.64 15.03 -8.30
N LYS A 159 0.15 15.43 -7.30
CA LYS A 159 1.62 15.35 -7.32
C LYS A 159 2.09 13.89 -7.37
N ILE A 160 1.44 13.02 -6.58
CA ILE A 160 1.74 11.58 -6.53
C ILE A 160 1.47 10.93 -7.89
N VAL A 161 0.32 11.22 -8.52
CA VAL A 161 -0.05 10.67 -9.83
C VAL A 161 0.95 11.10 -10.90
N VAL A 162 1.30 12.38 -10.96
CA VAL A 162 2.30 12.90 -11.92
C VAL A 162 3.64 12.20 -11.72
N PHE A 163 4.08 12.05 -10.47
CA PHE A 163 5.33 11.37 -10.14
C PHE A 163 5.33 9.88 -10.54
N LEU A 164 4.27 9.14 -10.20
CA LEU A 164 4.15 7.73 -10.57
C LEU A 164 4.07 7.55 -12.09
N THR A 165 3.37 8.46 -12.79
CA THR A 165 3.30 8.44 -14.25
C THR A 165 4.68 8.68 -14.87
N ALA A 166 5.45 9.65 -14.35
CA ALA A 166 6.80 9.91 -14.81
C ALA A 166 7.73 8.69 -14.61
N ILE A 167 7.66 8.04 -13.43
CA ILE A 167 8.41 6.80 -13.18
C ILE A 167 7.99 5.70 -14.17
N LEU A 168 6.68 5.50 -14.39
CA LEU A 168 6.19 4.46 -15.30
C LEU A 168 6.70 4.68 -16.74
N ILE A 169 6.68 5.92 -17.21
CA ILE A 169 7.25 6.27 -18.53
C ILE A 169 8.75 5.96 -18.54
N LEU A 170 9.47 6.36 -17.51
CA LEU A 170 10.92 6.20 -17.42
C LEU A 170 11.33 4.71 -17.42
N VAL A 171 10.70 3.88 -16.57
CA VAL A 171 10.99 2.43 -16.53
C VAL A 171 10.61 1.73 -17.83
N THR A 172 9.57 2.22 -18.53
CA THR A 172 9.18 1.68 -19.82
C THR A 172 10.24 2.00 -20.89
N ILE A 173 10.75 3.24 -20.92
CA ILE A 173 11.81 3.66 -21.86
C ILE A 173 13.10 2.86 -21.58
N PHE A 174 13.55 2.79 -20.34
CA PHE A 174 14.77 2.06 -19.98
C PHE A 174 14.62 0.55 -20.16
N GLY A 175 13.45 -0.01 -19.85
CA GLY A 175 13.15 -1.42 -20.11
C GLY A 175 13.20 -1.75 -21.59
N ALA A 176 12.58 -0.90 -22.43
CA ALA A 176 12.63 -1.08 -23.90
C ALA A 176 14.06 -0.93 -24.45
N ALA A 177 14.81 0.07 -23.97
CA ALA A 177 16.21 0.25 -24.37
C ALA A 177 17.06 -0.95 -23.96
N MET A 178 16.92 -1.46 -22.75
CA MET A 178 17.65 -2.64 -22.27
C MET A 178 17.28 -3.90 -23.06
N TYR A 179 15.98 -4.09 -23.38
CA TYR A 179 15.55 -5.17 -24.27
C TYR A 179 16.23 -5.09 -25.65
N THR A 180 16.36 -3.90 -26.22
CA THR A 180 17.02 -3.71 -27.52
C THR A 180 18.52 -4.03 -27.46
N ILE A 181 19.20 -3.71 -26.36
CA ILE A 181 20.64 -3.92 -26.18
C ILE A 181 20.94 -5.37 -25.84
N GLU A 182 20.26 -5.93 -24.85
CA GLU A 182 20.56 -7.24 -24.26
C GLU A 182 19.74 -8.39 -24.89
N GLY A 183 18.47 -8.10 -25.27
CA GLY A 183 17.54 -9.08 -25.83
C GLY A 183 17.63 -9.29 -27.32
N ARG A 184 18.64 -8.69 -28.01
CA ARG A 184 18.83 -8.85 -29.45
C ARG A 184 18.93 -10.33 -29.82
N GLN A 185 18.35 -10.69 -30.96
CA GLN A 185 18.43 -12.06 -31.49
C GLN A 185 19.81 -12.33 -32.07
N VAL A 186 20.37 -13.46 -31.71
CA VAL A 186 21.66 -13.95 -32.21
C VAL A 186 21.50 -15.40 -32.67
N LYS A 187 22.36 -15.86 -33.57
CA LYS A 187 22.41 -17.26 -33.96
C LYS A 187 22.77 -18.13 -32.75
N ILE A 188 22.32 -19.39 -32.78
CA ILE A 188 22.51 -20.30 -31.65
C ILE A 188 23.99 -20.54 -31.33
N ASN A 189 24.84 -20.59 -32.34
CA ASN A 189 26.29 -20.80 -32.27
C ASN A 189 27.11 -19.51 -32.18
N ASP A 190 26.51 -18.34 -31.93
CA ASP A 190 27.24 -17.07 -31.83
C ASP A 190 28.25 -17.14 -30.66
N PRO A 191 29.58 -17.07 -30.96
CA PRO A 191 30.62 -17.19 -29.94
C PRO A 191 30.66 -15.99 -28.96
N SER A 192 30.06 -14.87 -29.36
CA SER A 192 29.96 -13.67 -28.50
C SER A 192 28.84 -13.76 -27.46
N ALA A 193 27.92 -14.70 -27.64
CA ALA A 193 26.79 -14.88 -26.75
C ALA A 193 27.11 -15.85 -25.59
N PRO A 194 26.50 -15.72 -24.42
CA PRO A 194 26.68 -16.67 -23.33
C PRO A 194 26.32 -18.09 -23.69
N ALA A 195 26.86 -19.07 -22.96
CA ALA A 195 26.54 -20.48 -23.19
C ALA A 195 25.03 -20.74 -23.15
N LEU A 196 24.57 -21.64 -23.99
CA LEU A 196 23.19 -22.08 -24.05
C LEU A 196 22.84 -22.85 -22.77
N ILE A 197 21.65 -22.64 -22.24
CA ILE A 197 21.17 -23.33 -21.05
C ILE A 197 19.86 -24.06 -21.28
N VAL A 198 19.65 -25.14 -20.54
CA VAL A 198 18.38 -25.88 -20.53
C VAL A 198 17.25 -24.95 -20.02
N GLY A 199 16.10 -24.99 -20.68
CA GLY A 199 14.95 -24.12 -20.39
C GLY A 199 14.95 -22.78 -21.15
N GLN A 200 16.07 -22.42 -21.80
CA GLN A 200 16.17 -21.22 -22.62
C GLN A 200 15.21 -21.28 -23.81
N ARG A 201 14.60 -20.15 -24.16
CA ARG A 201 13.75 -20.03 -25.32
C ARG A 201 14.61 -19.78 -26.57
N VAL A 202 14.26 -20.44 -27.66
CA VAL A 202 14.86 -20.28 -28.97
C VAL A 202 13.76 -20.11 -30.03
N ASP A 203 14.06 -19.43 -31.11
CA ASP A 203 13.16 -19.23 -32.24
C ASP A 203 13.69 -20.03 -33.43
N LEU A 204 12.86 -20.93 -33.97
CA LEU A 204 13.13 -21.73 -35.16
C LEU A 204 12.58 -20.98 -36.39
N GLU A 205 13.44 -20.56 -37.29
CA GLU A 205 13.01 -19.94 -38.53
C GLU A 205 12.48 -21.02 -39.51
N GLN A 206 11.27 -20.82 -40.03
CA GLN A 206 10.66 -21.71 -41.00
C GLN A 206 10.74 -21.06 -42.39
N GLU A 207 11.00 -21.86 -43.44
CA GLU A 207 11.11 -21.40 -44.84
C GLU A 207 9.89 -20.59 -45.33
N LYS A 208 8.72 -20.83 -44.75
CA LYS A 208 7.48 -20.09 -45.05
C LYS A 208 6.64 -19.97 -43.75
N GLY A 209 6.81 -18.89 -43.00
CA GLY A 209 5.93 -18.65 -41.85
C GLY A 209 6.57 -17.82 -40.76
N THR A 210 5.81 -17.65 -39.66
CA THR A 210 6.31 -17.01 -38.42
C THR A 210 7.26 -17.98 -37.68
N PRO A 211 8.35 -17.49 -37.08
CA PRO A 211 9.26 -18.34 -36.32
C PRO A 211 8.53 -19.08 -35.20
N VAL A 212 8.80 -20.36 -35.05
CA VAL A 212 8.23 -21.21 -33.99
C VAL A 212 9.08 -21.09 -32.75
N LYS A 213 8.44 -20.69 -31.63
CA LYS A 213 9.09 -20.58 -30.32
C LYS A 213 9.22 -21.96 -29.69
N ALA A 214 10.45 -22.39 -29.42
CA ALA A 214 10.74 -23.65 -28.76
C ALA A 214 11.54 -23.44 -27.45
N ARG A 215 11.63 -24.48 -26.63
CA ARG A 215 12.48 -24.48 -25.42
C ARG A 215 13.54 -25.56 -25.51
N VAL A 216 14.75 -25.24 -25.10
CA VAL A 216 15.83 -26.20 -24.96
C VAL A 216 15.51 -27.15 -23.79
N THR A 217 15.43 -28.47 -24.09
CA THR A 217 15.20 -29.51 -23.06
C THR A 217 16.49 -30.24 -22.72
N THR A 218 17.33 -30.50 -23.69
CA THR A 218 18.60 -31.19 -23.48
C THR A 218 19.66 -30.56 -24.36
N ILE A 219 20.90 -30.51 -23.91
CA ILE A 219 22.07 -30.00 -24.62
C ILE A 219 23.11 -31.13 -24.64
N GLU A 220 23.48 -31.57 -25.80
CA GLU A 220 24.57 -32.50 -26.07
C GLU A 220 25.69 -31.77 -26.85
N SER A 221 26.86 -32.38 -27.00
CA SER A 221 28.03 -31.73 -27.60
C SER A 221 27.74 -31.13 -29.00
N ASP A 222 26.98 -31.83 -29.83
CA ASP A 222 26.72 -31.42 -31.24
C ASP A 222 25.22 -31.27 -31.56
N SER A 223 24.34 -31.53 -30.59
CA SER A 223 22.91 -31.48 -30.80
C SER A 223 22.16 -30.90 -29.59
N ILE A 224 21.03 -30.31 -29.86
CA ILE A 224 20.10 -29.83 -28.84
C ILE A 224 18.71 -30.37 -29.11
N THR A 225 18.04 -30.79 -28.07
CA THR A 225 16.64 -31.20 -28.16
C THR A 225 15.76 -30.00 -27.73
N LEU A 226 14.79 -29.72 -28.57
CA LEU A 226 13.85 -28.60 -28.41
C LEU A 226 12.43 -29.14 -28.18
N SER A 227 11.75 -28.63 -27.21
CA SER A 227 10.32 -28.84 -27.02
C SER A 227 9.54 -27.76 -27.75
N LEU A 228 8.64 -28.15 -28.65
CA LEU A 228 7.77 -27.27 -29.40
C LEU A 228 6.44 -27.03 -28.67
N PRO A 229 5.69 -25.97 -29.00
CA PRO A 229 4.41 -25.66 -28.40
C PRO A 229 3.32 -26.72 -28.59
N ASP A 230 3.47 -27.55 -29.65
CA ASP A 230 2.56 -28.67 -29.97
C ASP A 230 2.82 -29.93 -29.11
N GLY A 231 3.77 -29.88 -28.19
CA GLY A 231 4.15 -31.00 -27.32
C GLY A 231 5.18 -31.94 -27.95
N ASN A 232 5.55 -31.73 -29.21
CA ASN A 232 6.58 -32.53 -29.91
C ASN A 232 7.97 -32.09 -29.48
N SER A 233 8.95 -33.00 -29.60
CA SER A 233 10.36 -32.69 -29.45
C SER A 233 11.08 -32.80 -30.79
N LYS A 234 12.01 -31.88 -31.06
CA LYS A 234 12.84 -31.86 -32.27
C LYS A 234 14.29 -31.75 -31.85
N THR A 235 15.11 -32.68 -32.29
CA THR A 235 16.57 -32.61 -32.14
C THR A 235 17.17 -31.92 -33.35
N VAL A 236 18.01 -30.93 -33.10
CA VAL A 236 18.66 -30.09 -34.13
C VAL A 236 20.15 -29.95 -33.81
N SER A 237 20.98 -29.69 -34.82
CA SER A 237 22.39 -29.42 -34.60
C SER A 237 22.59 -28.08 -33.89
N THR A 238 23.63 -28.00 -33.05
CA THR A 238 24.07 -26.73 -32.42
C THR A 238 24.53 -25.69 -33.46
N ASP A 239 24.88 -26.13 -34.66
CA ASP A 239 25.32 -25.23 -35.77
C ASP A 239 24.19 -24.87 -36.74
N ASP A 240 22.95 -25.20 -36.45
CA ASP A 240 21.83 -24.92 -37.34
C ASP A 240 21.59 -23.40 -37.43
N PRO A 241 21.82 -22.79 -38.65
CA PRO A 241 21.69 -21.34 -38.82
C PRO A 241 20.25 -20.83 -38.75
N THR A 242 19.27 -21.73 -38.81
CA THR A 242 17.83 -21.38 -38.73
C THR A 242 17.35 -21.14 -37.30
N ILE A 243 18.22 -21.39 -36.31
CA ILE A 243 17.89 -21.22 -34.91
C ILE A 243 18.51 -19.94 -34.39
N THR A 244 17.64 -19.08 -33.88
CA THR A 244 18.04 -17.84 -33.19
C THR A 244 17.64 -17.87 -31.74
N ARG A 245 18.33 -17.11 -30.89
CA ARG A 245 18.05 -16.96 -29.47
C ARG A 245 18.32 -15.54 -28.99
N PRO A 246 17.69 -15.08 -27.92
CA PRO A 246 18.08 -13.81 -27.35
C PRO A 246 19.52 -13.87 -26.80
N PHE A 247 20.31 -12.82 -27.04
CA PHE A 247 21.72 -12.72 -26.62
C PHE A 247 21.82 -12.92 -25.09
N ASN A 248 20.98 -12.21 -24.35
CA ASN A 248 20.79 -12.44 -22.94
C ASN A 248 19.36 -12.93 -22.67
N TYR A 249 19.21 -14.22 -22.37
CA TYR A 249 17.91 -14.84 -22.15
C TYR A 249 17.12 -14.21 -20.97
N LYS A 250 17.81 -13.49 -20.09
CA LYS A 250 17.19 -12.77 -18.99
C LYS A 250 16.38 -11.57 -19.45
N PHE A 251 16.70 -11.00 -20.62
CA PHE A 251 15.99 -9.88 -21.25
C PHE A 251 15.18 -10.34 -22.48
N GLU A 252 14.55 -11.51 -22.40
CA GLU A 252 13.83 -12.14 -23.53
C GLU A 252 12.55 -11.39 -23.98
N SER A 253 12.08 -10.42 -23.19
CA SER A 253 10.85 -9.66 -23.48
C SER A 253 10.87 -8.27 -22.85
N ILE A 254 10.15 -7.33 -23.46
CA ILE A 254 9.99 -5.96 -22.93
C ILE A 254 9.41 -5.97 -21.51
N PRO A 255 8.33 -6.72 -21.16
CA PRO A 255 7.83 -6.76 -19.78
C PRO A 255 8.88 -7.20 -18.75
N LYS A 256 9.72 -8.19 -19.10
CA LYS A 256 10.78 -8.68 -18.22
C LYS A 256 11.90 -7.64 -18.05
N SER A 257 12.18 -6.90 -19.10
CA SER A 257 13.12 -5.78 -19.05
C SER A 257 12.57 -4.57 -18.26
N ILE A 258 11.26 -4.31 -18.35
CA ILE A 258 10.59 -3.31 -17.49
C ILE A 258 10.65 -3.73 -16.02
N TYR A 259 10.41 -5.01 -15.70
CA TYR A 259 10.58 -5.53 -14.34
C TYR A 259 12.00 -5.25 -13.83
N TRP A 260 13.05 -5.54 -14.62
CA TRP A 260 14.42 -5.20 -14.28
C TRP A 260 14.60 -3.69 -14.03
N ALA A 261 14.04 -2.84 -14.90
CA ALA A 261 14.14 -1.39 -14.76
C ALA A 261 13.45 -0.89 -13.48
N ILE A 262 12.29 -1.45 -13.11
CA ILE A 262 11.61 -1.14 -11.84
C ILE A 262 12.48 -1.53 -10.66
N VAL A 263 12.98 -2.77 -10.62
CA VAL A 263 13.81 -3.29 -9.52
C VAL A 263 15.09 -2.49 -9.34
N THR A 264 15.69 -2.04 -10.46
CA THR A 264 16.91 -1.22 -10.44
C THR A 264 16.64 0.22 -10.02
N LEU A 265 15.62 0.86 -10.63
CA LEU A 265 15.27 2.25 -10.33
C LEU A 265 14.80 2.45 -8.89
N THR A 266 14.06 1.47 -8.35
CA THR A 266 13.60 1.48 -6.95
C THR A 266 14.69 1.07 -5.95
N THR A 267 15.91 0.80 -6.40
CA THR A 267 17.06 0.39 -5.57
C THR A 267 16.89 -0.96 -4.85
N VAL A 268 15.92 -1.80 -5.25
CA VAL A 268 15.70 -3.14 -4.68
C VAL A 268 16.84 -4.10 -5.05
N GLY A 269 17.17 -4.20 -6.35
CA GLY A 269 18.36 -4.92 -6.83
C GLY A 269 18.40 -6.42 -6.51
N TYR A 270 17.39 -7.20 -6.86
CA TYR A 270 17.38 -8.66 -6.61
C TYR A 270 18.57 -9.40 -7.25
N GLY A 271 19.14 -8.89 -8.35
CA GLY A 271 20.26 -9.54 -9.05
C GLY A 271 19.89 -10.74 -9.91
N ASP A 272 18.62 -11.09 -9.99
CA ASP A 272 18.09 -12.17 -10.81
C ASP A 272 18.21 -11.87 -12.30
N ILE A 273 18.10 -10.61 -12.69
CA ILE A 273 18.29 -10.09 -14.04
C ILE A 273 19.38 -9.02 -14.01
N SER A 274 20.40 -9.18 -14.85
CA SER A 274 21.52 -8.22 -14.96
C SER A 274 22.05 -8.17 -16.38
N PRO A 275 22.47 -6.99 -16.89
CA PRO A 275 23.09 -6.83 -18.20
C PRO A 275 24.49 -7.42 -18.21
N ILE A 276 24.88 -7.99 -19.35
CA ILE A 276 26.21 -8.59 -19.58
C ILE A 276 27.04 -7.80 -20.58
N THR A 277 26.42 -6.97 -21.43
CA THR A 277 27.15 -6.12 -22.37
C THR A 277 27.66 -4.87 -21.69
N SER A 278 28.81 -4.33 -22.15
CA SER A 278 29.36 -3.07 -21.61
C SER A 278 28.40 -1.89 -21.77
N ILE A 279 27.65 -1.84 -22.87
CA ILE A 279 26.65 -0.81 -23.13
C ILE A 279 25.46 -0.98 -22.16
N GLY A 280 24.97 -2.20 -21.96
CA GLY A 280 23.92 -2.51 -21.01
C GLY A 280 24.31 -2.19 -19.58
N GLN A 281 25.55 -2.49 -19.18
CA GLN A 281 26.10 -2.13 -17.87
C GLN A 281 26.23 -0.61 -17.67
N GLY A 282 26.62 0.12 -18.70
CA GLY A 282 26.63 1.59 -18.68
C GLY A 282 25.23 2.18 -18.51
N LEU A 283 24.24 1.65 -19.25
CA LEU A 283 22.85 2.05 -19.10
C LEU A 283 22.33 1.72 -17.68
N ALA A 284 22.68 0.53 -17.15
CA ALA A 284 22.29 0.14 -15.79
C ALA A 284 22.87 1.10 -14.72
N ALA A 285 24.14 1.48 -14.85
CA ALA A 285 24.77 2.46 -13.96
C ALA A 285 24.04 3.82 -13.99
N MET A 286 23.65 4.28 -15.18
CA MET A 286 22.84 5.51 -15.34
C MET A 286 21.50 5.40 -14.63
N VAL A 287 20.77 4.26 -14.82
CA VAL A 287 19.46 4.03 -14.18
C VAL A 287 19.58 3.99 -12.64
N MET A 288 20.64 3.36 -12.12
CA MET A 288 20.89 3.31 -10.66
C MET A 288 21.13 4.71 -10.06
N ILE A 289 21.97 5.52 -10.67
CA ILE A 289 22.26 6.90 -10.22
C ILE A 289 20.96 7.74 -10.29
N MET A 290 20.21 7.60 -11.38
CA MET A 290 18.97 8.34 -11.57
C MET A 290 17.88 7.91 -10.57
N GLY A 291 17.74 6.61 -10.27
CA GLY A 291 16.81 6.09 -9.28
C GLY A 291 17.07 6.69 -7.90
N TYR A 292 18.30 6.70 -7.45
CA TYR A 292 18.69 7.32 -6.19
C TYR A 292 18.39 8.84 -6.15
N SER A 293 18.68 9.54 -7.24
CA SER A 293 18.44 10.98 -7.36
C SER A 293 16.95 11.33 -7.34
N ILE A 294 16.11 10.54 -8.03
CA ILE A 294 14.66 10.73 -8.10
C ILE A 294 14.04 10.54 -6.71
N LEU A 295 14.42 9.46 -5.99
CA LEU A 295 13.89 9.20 -4.64
C LEU A 295 14.29 10.32 -3.67
N GLY A 296 15.54 10.76 -3.68
CA GLY A 296 16.03 11.85 -2.84
C GLY A 296 15.34 13.18 -3.12
N LEU A 297 15.13 13.50 -4.39
CA LEU A 297 14.47 14.74 -4.82
C LEU A 297 12.99 14.76 -4.43
N CYS A 298 12.29 13.64 -4.57
CA CYS A 298 10.89 13.54 -4.18
C CYS A 298 10.68 13.72 -2.68
N ILE A 299 11.47 13.05 -1.86
CA ILE A 299 11.42 13.22 -0.41
C ILE A 299 11.75 14.66 -0.05
N GLY A 300 12.80 15.24 -0.64
CA GLY A 300 13.23 16.62 -0.41
C GLY A 300 12.15 17.63 -0.76
N VAL A 301 11.48 17.49 -1.92
CA VAL A 301 10.39 18.39 -2.34
C VAL A 301 9.17 18.28 -1.44
N ILE A 302 8.77 17.06 -1.04
CA ILE A 302 7.63 16.86 -0.14
C ILE A 302 7.91 17.51 1.21
N VAL A 303 9.08 17.24 1.81
CA VAL A 303 9.48 17.82 3.09
C VAL A 303 9.60 19.35 3.02
N ALA A 304 10.20 19.89 1.96
CA ALA A 304 10.32 21.33 1.77
C ALA A 304 8.96 22.01 1.61
N THR A 305 8.00 21.40 0.90
CA THR A 305 6.65 21.96 0.75
C THR A 305 5.84 21.92 2.04
N GLU A 306 6.01 20.90 2.89
CA GLU A 306 5.37 20.83 4.21
C GLU A 306 5.98 21.87 5.17
N ILE A 307 7.30 22.00 5.21
CA ILE A 307 7.96 23.02 6.03
C ILE A 307 7.56 24.44 5.58
N ALA A 308 7.55 24.71 4.26
CA ALA A 308 7.13 26.01 3.72
C ALA A 308 5.64 26.28 3.96
N GLY A 309 4.80 25.23 3.94
CA GLY A 309 3.38 25.32 4.29
C GLY A 309 3.15 25.61 5.77
N SER A 310 3.98 25.04 6.64
CA SER A 310 3.96 25.26 8.09
C SER A 310 4.47 26.68 8.47
N SER A 311 5.32 27.26 7.64
CA SER A 311 5.89 28.60 7.86
C SER A 311 5.01 29.74 7.32
N LYS A 312 3.87 29.42 6.66
CA LYS A 312 2.87 30.45 6.39
C LYS A 312 2.24 30.86 7.71
N PRO A 313 2.29 32.15 8.08
CA PRO A 313 1.51 32.64 9.22
C PRO A 313 0.08 32.15 9.02
N GLY A 314 -0.49 31.50 10.03
CA GLY A 314 -1.70 30.68 10.02
C GLY A 314 -2.71 31.07 8.97
N ASN A 315 -3.25 30.05 8.29
CA ASN A 315 -4.29 30.27 7.29
C ASN A 315 -5.30 31.28 7.87
N PRO A 316 -5.61 32.39 7.22
CA PRO A 316 -6.54 33.37 7.78
C PRO A 316 -7.89 32.76 8.18
N ASP A 317 -8.24 31.61 7.61
CA ASP A 317 -9.46 30.85 7.92
C ASP A 317 -9.38 30.00 9.20
N GLU A 318 -8.24 29.92 9.89
CA GLU A 318 -8.04 29.10 11.09
C GLU A 318 -7.99 29.90 12.39
N ARG A 319 -8.18 31.22 12.36
CA ARG A 319 -8.27 31.98 13.60
C ARG A 319 -9.53 31.61 14.36
N GLU A 320 -9.35 31.12 15.57
CA GLU A 320 -10.43 30.88 16.53
C GLU A 320 -10.62 32.10 17.41
N CYS A 321 -11.85 32.44 17.70
CA CYS A 321 -12.17 33.48 18.68
C CYS A 321 -11.94 32.93 20.08
N GLU A 322 -11.10 33.59 20.88
CA GLU A 322 -10.80 33.16 22.25
C GLU A 322 -12.03 33.18 23.18
N ASP A 323 -13.06 33.94 22.83
CA ASP A 323 -14.26 34.12 23.67
C ASP A 323 -15.34 33.07 23.34
N CYS A 324 -15.56 32.72 22.08
CA CYS A 324 -16.65 31.82 21.68
C CYS A 324 -16.19 30.60 20.85
N GLY A 325 -14.90 30.42 20.56
CA GLY A 325 -14.36 29.29 19.79
C GLY A 325 -14.72 29.27 18.32
N ALA A 326 -15.34 30.32 17.77
CA ALA A 326 -15.69 30.37 16.36
C ALA A 326 -14.43 30.49 15.48
N SER A 327 -14.28 29.60 14.49
CA SER A 327 -13.17 29.57 13.53
C SER A 327 -13.59 30.12 12.17
N GLY A 328 -12.63 30.37 11.25
CA GLY A 328 -12.91 30.81 9.89
C GLY A 328 -13.06 32.33 9.72
N HIS A 329 -12.39 33.12 10.55
CA HIS A 329 -12.39 34.58 10.42
C HIS A 329 -11.48 35.05 9.29
N LYS A 330 -11.95 36.06 8.50
CA LYS A 330 -11.12 36.68 7.46
C LYS A 330 -9.85 37.30 8.07
N PHE A 331 -8.75 37.33 7.31
CA PHE A 331 -7.45 37.83 7.80
C PHE A 331 -7.52 39.27 8.33
N ASP A 332 -8.37 40.09 7.74
CA ASP A 332 -8.60 41.48 8.07
C ASP A 332 -9.73 41.68 9.10
N ALA A 333 -10.38 40.60 9.57
CA ALA A 333 -11.47 40.69 10.54
C ALA A 333 -10.94 41.18 11.88
N ARG A 334 -11.44 42.34 12.33
CA ARG A 334 -11.15 42.92 13.63
C ARG A 334 -12.07 42.44 14.73
N ARG A 335 -13.20 41.85 14.40
CA ARG A 335 -14.21 41.35 15.33
C ARG A 335 -14.73 39.99 14.89
N CYS A 336 -15.03 39.16 15.87
CA CYS A 336 -15.68 37.88 15.64
C CYS A 336 -17.07 38.07 15.07
N TYR A 337 -17.40 37.38 13.99
CA TYR A 337 -18.70 37.48 13.32
C TYR A 337 -19.84 36.82 14.14
N VAL A 338 -19.50 35.99 15.15
CA VAL A 338 -20.47 35.28 16.03
C VAL A 338 -20.76 36.10 17.29
N CYS A 339 -19.74 36.46 18.07
CA CYS A 339 -19.91 37.10 19.38
C CYS A 339 -19.53 38.59 19.41
N GLY A 340 -18.93 39.11 18.34
CA GLY A 340 -18.49 40.53 18.29
C GLY A 340 -17.20 40.83 19.06
N HIS A 341 -16.57 39.81 19.68
CA HIS A 341 -15.32 39.97 20.42
C HIS A 341 -14.19 40.48 19.49
N THR A 342 -13.28 41.30 20.02
CA THR A 342 -12.18 41.89 19.25
C THR A 342 -11.12 40.83 19.00
N LEU A 343 -10.85 40.50 17.74
CA LEU A 343 -9.79 39.57 17.33
C LEU A 343 -8.47 40.33 17.32
N MET A 344 -7.47 39.93 18.11
CA MET A 344 -6.17 40.56 18.11
C MET A 344 -5.51 40.42 16.72
N SER A 345 -5.05 41.52 16.14
CA SER A 345 -4.29 41.51 14.90
C SER A 345 -2.86 41.07 15.19
N VAL A 346 -2.31 40.19 14.33
CA VAL A 346 -0.91 39.70 14.41
C VAL A 346 0.12 40.86 14.29
N GLN A 347 -0.31 42.07 14.01
CA GLN A 347 0.57 43.25 13.83
C GLN A 347 0.87 44.04 15.11
N ASP A 348 0.23 43.75 16.24
CA ASP A 348 0.43 44.52 17.49
C ASP A 348 1.65 44.07 18.33
N SER A 349 2.45 43.11 17.85
CA SER A 349 3.65 42.62 18.54
C SER A 349 4.97 43.27 18.14
N THR A 350 4.94 44.30 17.30
CA THR A 350 6.14 45.13 17.03
C THR A 350 5.93 46.55 17.61
N PRO A 351 6.86 47.09 18.40
CA PRO A 351 6.79 48.48 18.89
C PRO A 351 7.00 49.39 17.70
N HIS A 352 5.93 49.87 17.09
CA HIS A 352 6.01 50.94 16.09
C HIS A 352 6.17 52.29 16.78
N THR A 353 7.35 52.85 16.64
CA THR A 353 7.60 54.28 16.73
C THR A 353 6.72 55.01 15.70
N LEU A 354 5.96 55.97 16.20
CA LEU A 354 5.16 56.91 15.49
C LEU A 354 5.91 57.53 14.30
N ASN A 355 5.37 57.40 13.07
CA ASN A 355 5.16 58.57 12.21
C ASN A 355 4.41 58.26 10.92
N THR A 356 3.53 59.21 10.59
CA THR A 356 2.95 59.56 9.29
C THR A 356 1.58 58.96 8.93
N THR A 357 0.62 59.88 9.06
CA THR A 357 -0.66 60.03 8.38
C THR A 357 -0.62 59.56 6.92
N ARG A 358 -1.36 58.48 6.58
CA ARG A 358 -1.92 58.27 5.24
C ARG A 358 -3.42 58.06 5.33
N SER A 359 -4.15 59.05 4.88
CA SER A 359 -5.59 59.00 4.66
C SER A 359 -5.95 57.91 3.65
N CYS A 360 -6.91 57.09 4.00
CA CYS A 360 -7.49 56.07 3.12
C CYS A 360 -8.39 56.74 2.07
N ILE A 361 -8.01 56.67 0.80
CA ILE A 361 -8.71 57.33 -0.34
C ILE A 361 -10.01 56.63 -0.76
N ASN A 362 -10.36 55.47 -0.17
CA ASN A 362 -11.50 54.67 -0.64
C ASN A 362 -12.54 54.24 0.42
N CYS A 363 -12.55 54.83 1.58
CA CYS A 363 -13.62 54.64 2.56
C CYS A 363 -14.17 56.06 2.87
N GLY A 364 -15.12 56.52 2.08
CA GLY A 364 -15.88 57.71 2.43
C GLY A 364 -16.64 57.44 3.74
N ALA A 365 -16.18 58.03 4.82
CA ALA A 365 -16.70 58.50 6.09
C ALA A 365 -15.65 58.40 7.16
#